data_bc7742c98cf65310da073177bae58563
#
_entry.id   bc7742c98cf65310da073177bae58563
#
_cell.length_a   1.000
_cell.length_b   1.000
_cell.length_c   1.000
_cell.angle_alpha   90.00
_cell.angle_beta   90.00
_cell.angle_gamma   90.00
#
_symmetry.space_group_name_H-M   'P 1'
#
loop_
_entity.id
_entity.type
_entity.pdbx_description
1 polymer ?
#
loop_
_entity_poly.entity_id
_entity_poly.type
_entity_poly.pdbx_seq_one_letter_code
_entity_poly.pdbx_strand_id
1 'polypeptide(L)'
;AALLVGLGCEVFQIGRMKELYGIEDGETFQTMTIQERGGTKKMIEWGVEKVKEMLPIAAAARRETVDASHLTLALQCGGSDGYSGITANPALGYAADILVRNGGTAILSETPEIYGAEHLLTRRAINREVGEKLIDRIHWWEDYTKRNHGEMNNNPSPGNKLGGLTTILEKSLGAAAKGGTTPLTAVYEYAEKVTEKGF
;
A
#
# COMPACT_ATOMS: atom_id res chain seq x y z
N ALA A 1 12.12 -5.80 -14.58
CA ALA A 1 12.51 -4.72 -15.48
C ALA A 1 11.36 -3.70 -15.57
N ALA A 2 11.67 -2.43 -15.68
CA ALA A 2 10.68 -1.36 -15.77
C ALA A 2 11.11 -0.25 -16.75
N LEU A 3 10.11 0.29 -17.47
CA LEU A 3 10.24 1.48 -18.29
C LEU A 3 9.36 2.58 -17.69
N LEU A 4 9.96 3.65 -17.20
CA LEU A 4 9.25 4.81 -16.66
C LEU A 4 9.11 5.86 -17.76
N VAL A 5 7.88 6.29 -17.99
CA VAL A 5 7.52 7.23 -19.05
C VAL A 5 6.91 8.48 -18.43
N GLY A 6 7.55 9.63 -18.64
CA GLY A 6 7.03 10.95 -18.31
C GLY A 6 6.44 11.66 -19.52
N LEU A 7 5.52 12.59 -19.28
CA LEU A 7 5.00 13.48 -20.32
C LEU A 7 6.05 14.55 -20.70
N GLY A 8 6.69 15.15 -19.70
CA GLY A 8 7.61 16.27 -19.81
C GLY A 8 7.05 17.59 -19.25
N CYS A 9 5.77 17.61 -18.84
CA CYS A 9 5.09 18.77 -18.27
C CYS A 9 4.53 18.53 -16.85
N GLU A 10 4.75 17.37 -16.28
CA GLU A 10 4.42 17.07 -14.89
C GLU A 10 5.31 17.87 -13.91
N VAL A 11 4.75 18.23 -12.76
CA VAL A 11 5.48 18.99 -11.73
C VAL A 11 6.65 18.18 -11.16
N PHE A 12 6.46 16.87 -10.96
CA PHE A 12 7.49 15.96 -10.49
C PHE A 12 8.20 15.28 -11.66
N GLN A 13 9.24 15.92 -12.16
CA GLN A 13 10.02 15.47 -13.30
C GLN A 13 10.84 14.21 -13.01
N ILE A 14 11.02 13.36 -14.00
CA ILE A 14 11.84 12.14 -13.91
C ILE A 14 13.26 12.44 -13.42
N GLY A 15 13.90 13.50 -13.94
CA GLY A 15 15.23 13.91 -13.51
C GLY A 15 15.31 14.18 -12.02
N ARG A 16 14.34 14.93 -11.49
CA ARG A 16 14.24 15.20 -10.04
C ARG A 16 14.02 13.93 -9.23
N MET A 17 13.20 13.01 -9.73
CA MET A 17 12.98 11.72 -9.08
C MET A 17 14.29 10.92 -9.00
N LYS A 18 15.03 10.83 -10.10
CA LYS A 18 16.32 10.13 -10.16
C LYS A 18 17.31 10.72 -9.17
N GLU A 19 17.41 12.05 -9.11
CA GLU A 19 18.30 12.76 -8.18
C GLU A 19 17.91 12.50 -6.70
N LEU A 20 16.63 12.63 -6.35
CA LEU A 20 16.16 12.47 -4.96
C LEU A 20 16.30 11.05 -4.43
N TYR A 21 16.10 10.06 -5.27
CA TYR A 21 16.10 8.65 -4.86
C TYR A 21 17.35 7.88 -5.28
N GLY A 22 18.33 8.55 -5.88
CA GLY A 22 19.56 7.90 -6.33
C GLY A 22 19.32 6.80 -7.37
N ILE A 23 18.33 6.98 -8.25
CA ILE A 23 17.95 6.00 -9.28
C ILE A 23 18.64 6.35 -10.59
N GLU A 24 19.32 5.38 -11.19
CA GLU A 24 19.97 5.53 -12.49
C GLU A 24 19.36 4.58 -13.54
N ASP A 25 19.43 4.99 -14.81
CA ASP A 25 19.09 4.09 -15.90
C ASP A 25 20.10 2.93 -15.97
N GLY A 26 19.62 1.76 -16.26
CA GLY A 26 20.41 0.55 -16.34
C GLY A 26 19.71 -0.51 -17.20
N GLU A 27 20.27 -1.71 -17.23
CA GLU A 27 19.78 -2.80 -18.08
C GLU A 27 18.31 -3.20 -17.80
N THR A 28 17.86 -3.03 -16.56
CA THR A 28 16.51 -3.43 -16.11
C THR A 28 15.59 -2.26 -15.77
N PHE A 29 16.11 -1.03 -15.85
CA PHE A 29 15.33 0.17 -15.60
C PHE A 29 15.74 1.26 -16.59
N GLN A 30 14.76 1.76 -17.34
CA GLN A 30 14.96 2.83 -18.31
C GLN A 30 13.94 3.93 -18.09
N THR A 31 14.34 5.17 -18.38
CA THR A 31 13.47 6.34 -18.27
C THR A 31 13.39 7.10 -19.59
N MET A 32 12.25 7.75 -19.82
CA MET A 32 12.07 8.58 -21.01
C MET A 32 10.97 9.62 -20.83
N THR A 33 11.07 10.69 -21.63
CA THR A 33 10.07 11.77 -21.68
C THR A 33 9.50 11.87 -23.09
N ILE A 34 8.17 11.91 -23.23
CA ILE A 34 7.47 11.93 -24.54
C ILE A 34 7.89 13.15 -25.36
N GLN A 35 7.94 14.34 -24.73
CA GLN A 35 8.28 15.60 -25.42
C GLN A 35 9.70 15.57 -25.98
N GLU A 36 10.67 15.02 -25.25
CA GLU A 36 12.08 14.94 -25.68
C GLU A 36 12.28 13.98 -26.86
N ARG A 37 11.41 12.98 -27.01
CA ARG A 37 11.47 11.99 -28.09
C ARG A 37 10.75 12.45 -29.38
N GLY A 38 10.16 13.63 -29.39
CA GLY A 38 9.52 14.18 -30.57
C GLY A 38 8.13 13.61 -30.84
N GLY A 39 7.42 13.25 -29.76
CA GLY A 39 6.00 12.88 -29.78
C GLY A 39 5.71 11.40 -29.61
N THR A 40 4.46 11.09 -29.45
CA THR A 40 3.95 9.77 -29.02
C THR A 40 4.37 8.63 -29.95
N LYS A 41 4.34 8.82 -31.28
CA LYS A 41 4.68 7.74 -32.23
C LYS A 41 6.12 7.29 -32.05
N LYS A 42 7.07 8.23 -32.09
CA LYS A 42 8.51 7.93 -31.91
C LYS A 42 8.80 7.36 -30.53
N MET A 43 8.05 7.81 -29.54
CA MET A 43 8.15 7.30 -28.17
C MET A 43 7.73 5.84 -28.09
N ILE A 44 6.61 5.45 -28.72
CA ILE A 44 6.14 4.06 -28.77
C ILE A 44 7.17 3.17 -29.45
N GLU A 45 7.70 3.59 -30.61
CA GLU A 45 8.72 2.84 -31.34
C GLU A 45 9.95 2.59 -30.48
N TRP A 46 10.48 3.63 -29.85
CA TRP A 46 11.63 3.52 -28.95
C TRP A 46 11.32 2.68 -27.72
N GLY A 47 10.16 2.87 -27.09
CA GLY A 47 9.74 2.13 -25.90
C GLY A 47 9.62 0.63 -26.17
N VAL A 48 9.06 0.25 -27.33
CA VAL A 48 8.97 -1.15 -27.76
C VAL A 48 10.37 -1.77 -27.91
N GLU A 49 11.31 -1.06 -28.53
CA GLU A 49 12.69 -1.58 -28.66
C GLU A 49 13.36 -1.72 -27.28
N LYS A 50 13.21 -0.74 -26.39
CA LYS A 50 13.77 -0.85 -25.03
C LYS A 50 13.15 -1.98 -24.22
N VAL A 51 11.86 -2.21 -24.31
CA VAL A 51 11.22 -3.37 -23.68
C VAL A 51 11.77 -4.67 -24.26
N LYS A 52 11.96 -4.77 -25.58
CA LYS A 52 12.56 -5.96 -26.21
C LYS A 52 13.98 -6.21 -25.72
N GLU A 53 14.79 -5.16 -25.54
CA GLU A 53 16.16 -5.27 -24.98
C GLU A 53 16.13 -5.81 -23.52
N MET A 54 15.15 -5.40 -22.72
CA MET A 54 14.99 -5.83 -21.32
C MET A 54 14.39 -7.24 -21.18
N LEU A 55 13.62 -7.73 -22.16
CA LEU A 55 12.93 -9.02 -22.08
C LEU A 55 13.86 -10.21 -21.81
N PRO A 56 15.03 -10.37 -22.48
CA PRO A 56 15.93 -11.48 -22.21
C PRO A 56 16.42 -11.50 -20.77
N ILE A 57 16.72 -10.31 -20.21
CA ILE A 57 17.20 -10.16 -18.84
C ILE A 57 16.08 -10.56 -17.86
N ALA A 58 14.87 -10.06 -18.07
CA ALA A 58 13.72 -10.43 -17.25
C ALA A 58 13.37 -11.92 -17.36
N ALA A 59 13.47 -12.49 -18.57
CA ALA A 59 13.22 -13.92 -18.83
C ALA A 59 14.32 -14.84 -18.27
N ALA A 60 15.50 -14.32 -17.97
CA ALA A 60 16.56 -15.09 -17.32
C ALA A 60 16.26 -15.41 -15.84
N ALA A 61 15.32 -14.68 -15.21
CA ALA A 61 14.87 -14.99 -13.86
C ALA A 61 14.33 -16.41 -13.78
N ARG A 62 14.72 -17.14 -12.74
CA ARG A 62 14.24 -18.50 -12.46
C ARG A 62 13.45 -18.49 -11.16
N ARG A 63 12.37 -19.27 -11.16
CA ARG A 63 11.60 -19.48 -9.94
C ARG A 63 12.29 -20.55 -9.10
N GLU A 64 12.38 -20.27 -7.81
CA GLU A 64 12.90 -21.21 -6.83
C GLU A 64 11.93 -21.31 -5.66
N THR A 65 12.03 -22.38 -4.89
CA THR A 65 11.25 -22.53 -3.67
C THR A 65 11.90 -21.70 -2.56
N VAL A 66 11.12 -20.80 -2.00
CA VAL A 66 11.53 -19.97 -0.86
C VAL A 66 10.52 -20.12 0.28
N ASP A 67 10.96 -19.83 1.48
CA ASP A 67 10.12 -19.84 2.67
C ASP A 67 9.10 -18.70 2.64
N ALA A 68 7.90 -18.95 3.18
CA ALA A 68 6.83 -17.94 3.24
C ALA A 68 7.22 -16.69 4.05
N SER A 69 8.25 -16.76 4.87
CA SER A 69 8.81 -15.61 5.60
C SER A 69 9.37 -14.49 4.70
N HIS A 70 9.62 -14.78 3.44
CA HIS A 70 10.01 -13.77 2.44
C HIS A 70 8.82 -12.99 1.88
N LEU A 71 7.59 -13.42 2.17
CA LEU A 71 6.39 -12.76 1.64
C LEU A 71 5.93 -11.63 2.55
N THR A 72 5.66 -10.48 1.96
CA THR A 72 5.00 -9.33 2.60
C THR A 72 3.71 -9.03 1.86
N LEU A 73 2.61 -9.01 2.59
CA LEU A 73 1.26 -8.73 2.08
C LEU A 73 0.77 -7.39 2.60
N ALA A 74 0.55 -6.42 1.72
CA ALA A 74 -0.14 -5.18 2.05
C ALA A 74 -1.66 -5.36 1.90
N LEU A 75 -2.39 -4.99 2.93
CA LEU A 75 -3.84 -5.09 3.02
C LEU A 75 -4.46 -3.73 2.75
N GLN A 76 -5.36 -3.66 1.78
CA GLN A 76 -5.96 -2.41 1.33
C GLN A 76 -7.45 -2.60 1.01
N CYS A 77 -8.21 -1.50 1.09
CA CYS A 77 -9.59 -1.46 0.62
C CYS A 77 -9.63 -1.36 -0.92
N GLY A 78 -10.41 -2.22 -1.56
CA GLY A 78 -10.67 -2.14 -3.01
C GLY A 78 -12.01 -1.51 -3.34
N GLY A 79 -13.07 -1.88 -2.60
CA GLY A 79 -14.44 -1.40 -2.80
C GLY A 79 -15.31 -1.93 -1.68
N SER A 80 -15.29 -1.27 -0.53
CA SER A 80 -16.03 -1.70 0.65
C SER A 80 -17.53 -1.48 0.49
N ASP A 81 -18.32 -2.46 0.93
CA ASP A 81 -19.77 -2.43 1.05
C ASP A 81 -20.21 -2.95 2.42
N GLY A 82 -21.53 -3.00 2.67
CA GLY A 82 -22.09 -3.48 3.93
C GLY A 82 -21.76 -4.94 4.27
N TYR A 83 -21.35 -5.75 3.31
CA TYR A 83 -20.99 -7.16 3.51
C TYR A 83 -19.50 -7.42 3.63
N SER A 84 -18.65 -6.49 3.22
CA SER A 84 -17.18 -6.67 3.22
C SER A 84 -16.64 -7.05 4.59
N GLY A 85 -17.19 -6.46 5.67
CA GLY A 85 -16.79 -6.74 7.05
C GLY A 85 -17.19 -8.14 7.55
N ILE A 86 -18.11 -8.81 6.85
CA ILE A 86 -18.64 -10.13 7.23
C ILE A 86 -18.03 -11.24 6.36
N THR A 87 -17.62 -10.92 5.15
CA THR A 87 -17.15 -11.89 4.14
C THR A 87 -15.69 -11.72 3.80
N ALA A 88 -15.38 -10.77 2.92
CA ALA A 88 -14.04 -10.59 2.33
C ALA A 88 -12.97 -10.23 3.38
N ASN A 89 -13.28 -9.31 4.30
CA ASN A 89 -12.29 -8.84 5.27
C ASN A 89 -11.90 -9.92 6.29
N PRO A 90 -12.82 -10.69 6.89
CA PRO A 90 -12.44 -11.81 7.75
C PRO A 90 -11.69 -12.93 7.00
N ALA A 91 -12.06 -13.22 5.75
CA ALA A 91 -11.34 -14.20 4.93
C ALA A 91 -9.90 -13.75 4.65
N LEU A 92 -9.71 -12.47 4.32
CA LEU A 92 -8.39 -11.88 4.14
C LEU A 92 -7.60 -11.87 5.45
N GLY A 93 -8.24 -11.57 6.58
CA GLY A 93 -7.62 -11.62 7.91
C GLY A 93 -7.15 -13.02 8.29
N TYR A 94 -7.92 -14.05 7.95
CA TYR A 94 -7.49 -15.43 8.16
C TYR A 94 -6.27 -15.80 7.28
N ALA A 95 -6.24 -15.35 6.03
CA ALA A 95 -5.08 -15.51 5.17
C ALA A 95 -3.84 -14.78 5.71
N ALA A 96 -4.02 -13.56 6.24
CA ALA A 96 -2.95 -12.81 6.93
C ALA A 96 -2.43 -13.58 8.15
N ASP A 97 -3.32 -14.18 8.96
CA ASP A 97 -2.91 -15.01 10.10
C ASP A 97 -2.09 -16.22 9.68
N ILE A 98 -2.48 -16.89 8.59
CA ILE A 98 -1.70 -18.01 8.04
C ILE A 98 -0.30 -17.55 7.62
N LEU A 99 -0.22 -16.42 6.90
CA LEU A 99 1.05 -15.86 6.45
C LEU A 99 1.97 -15.53 7.65
N VAL A 100 1.45 -14.81 8.63
CA VAL A 100 2.21 -14.42 9.83
C VAL A 100 2.69 -15.63 10.63
N ARG A 101 1.86 -16.67 10.80
CA ARG A 101 2.24 -17.92 11.47
C ARG A 101 3.36 -18.67 10.73
N ASN A 102 3.51 -18.44 9.44
CA ASN A 102 4.60 -18.98 8.63
C ASN A 102 5.77 -17.98 8.46
N GLY A 103 5.88 -17.00 9.35
CA GLY A 103 7.00 -16.06 9.41
C GLY A 103 6.93 -14.89 8.42
N GLY A 104 5.87 -14.77 7.63
CA GLY A 104 5.67 -13.65 6.71
C GLY A 104 5.20 -12.39 7.41
N THR A 105 4.95 -11.36 6.63
CA THR A 105 4.51 -10.04 7.13
C THR A 105 3.18 -9.63 6.49
N ALA A 106 2.23 -9.17 7.29
CA ALA A 106 0.98 -8.57 6.84
C ALA A 106 0.92 -7.11 7.30
N ILE A 107 0.60 -6.19 6.40
CA ILE A 107 0.60 -4.75 6.68
C ILE A 107 -0.79 -4.19 6.41
N LEU A 108 -1.43 -3.61 7.42
CA LEU A 108 -2.65 -2.84 7.24
C LEU A 108 -2.25 -1.39 6.90
N SER A 109 -2.42 -0.99 5.63
CA SER A 109 -1.81 0.22 5.09
C SER A 109 -2.71 1.46 5.09
N GLU A 110 -3.98 1.32 5.45
CA GLU A 110 -4.96 2.41 5.45
C GLU A 110 -5.39 2.79 6.87
N THR A 111 -4.56 3.56 7.56
CA THR A 111 -4.84 4.02 8.95
C THR A 111 -6.22 4.69 9.10
N PRO A 112 -6.71 5.55 8.17
CA PRO A 112 -8.04 6.14 8.30
C PRO A 112 -9.18 5.12 8.32
N GLU A 113 -8.97 3.93 7.77
CA GLU A 113 -9.98 2.88 7.72
C GLU A 113 -10.12 2.07 9.01
N ILE A 114 -9.36 2.38 10.04
CA ILE A 114 -9.52 1.79 11.38
C ILE A 114 -9.99 2.83 12.42
N TYR A 115 -10.31 4.04 11.99
CA TYR A 115 -10.72 5.13 12.85
C TYR A 115 -11.95 4.77 13.70
N GLY A 116 -11.82 4.89 15.03
CA GLY A 116 -12.83 4.44 15.99
C GLY A 116 -12.76 2.95 16.35
N ALA A 117 -12.04 2.14 15.57
CA ALA A 117 -11.82 0.71 15.80
C ALA A 117 -10.38 0.37 16.20
N GLU A 118 -9.52 1.36 16.40
CA GLU A 118 -8.10 1.22 16.77
C GLU A 118 -7.90 0.39 18.05
N HIS A 119 -8.88 0.41 18.95
CA HIS A 119 -8.87 -0.40 20.17
C HIS A 119 -8.80 -1.92 19.89
N LEU A 120 -9.28 -2.38 18.74
CA LEU A 120 -9.18 -3.79 18.32
C LEU A 120 -7.73 -4.19 17.99
N LEU A 121 -6.91 -3.21 17.59
CA LEU A 121 -5.50 -3.41 17.28
C LEU A 121 -4.61 -3.13 18.50
N THR A 122 -4.84 -2.06 19.24
CA THR A 122 -4.04 -1.72 20.42
C THR A 122 -4.11 -2.79 21.51
N ARG A 123 -5.27 -3.46 21.68
CA ARG A 123 -5.43 -4.57 22.63
C ARG A 123 -4.50 -5.76 22.37
N ARG A 124 -4.04 -5.93 21.15
CA ARG A 124 -3.15 -7.03 20.74
C ARG A 124 -1.75 -6.55 20.36
N ALA A 125 -1.43 -5.28 20.64
CA ALA A 125 -0.07 -4.78 20.49
C ALA A 125 0.88 -5.55 21.42
N ILE A 126 2.07 -5.88 20.92
CA ILE A 126 3.07 -6.66 21.69
C ILE A 126 3.60 -5.92 22.91
N ASN A 127 3.50 -4.60 22.91
CA ASN A 127 3.85 -3.73 24.04
C ASN A 127 3.07 -2.40 23.95
N ARG A 128 3.22 -1.59 24.98
CA ARG A 128 2.55 -0.30 25.11
C ARG A 128 3.01 0.71 24.03
N GLU A 129 4.31 0.72 23.71
CA GLU A 129 4.90 1.64 22.76
C GLU A 129 4.30 1.46 21.35
N VAL A 130 4.13 0.22 20.89
CA VAL A 130 3.47 -0.10 19.62
C VAL A 130 2.02 0.40 19.61
N GLY A 131 1.30 0.21 20.71
CA GLY A 131 -0.07 0.69 20.84
C GLY A 131 -0.17 2.22 20.80
N GLU A 132 0.70 2.91 21.51
CA GLU A 132 0.78 4.38 21.52
C GLU A 132 1.14 4.93 20.13
N LYS A 133 2.11 4.33 19.45
CA LYS A 133 2.48 4.73 18.07
C LYS A 133 1.31 4.60 17.09
N LEU A 134 0.41 3.62 17.27
CA LEU A 134 -0.81 3.53 16.47
C LEU A 134 -1.76 4.70 16.75
N ILE A 135 -1.96 5.06 18.02
CA ILE A 135 -2.80 6.20 18.41
C ILE A 135 -2.24 7.51 17.85
N ASP A 136 -0.92 7.70 17.87
CA ASP A 136 -0.26 8.85 17.27
C ASP A 136 -0.55 8.97 15.76
N ARG A 137 -0.63 7.84 15.03
CA ARG A 137 -1.03 7.84 13.62
C ARG A 137 -2.48 8.27 13.44
N ILE A 138 -3.38 7.90 14.34
CA ILE A 138 -4.78 8.35 14.33
C ILE A 138 -4.86 9.86 14.55
N HIS A 139 -4.18 10.39 15.57
CA HIS A 139 -4.15 11.83 15.85
C HIS A 139 -3.53 12.62 14.67
N TRP A 140 -2.48 12.08 14.04
CA TRP A 140 -1.91 12.69 12.84
C TRP A 140 -2.96 12.83 11.71
N TRP A 141 -3.81 11.81 11.52
CA TRP A 141 -4.87 11.85 10.52
C TRP A 141 -5.99 12.83 10.88
N GLU A 142 -6.35 12.94 12.15
CA GLU A 142 -7.31 13.95 12.62
C GLU A 142 -6.82 15.37 12.33
N ASP A 143 -5.55 15.64 12.60
CA ASP A 143 -4.95 16.95 12.30
C ASP A 143 -4.79 17.19 10.79
N TYR A 144 -4.44 16.15 10.04
CA TYR A 144 -4.32 16.24 8.59
C TYR A 144 -5.67 16.57 7.94
N THR A 145 -6.73 15.88 8.31
CA THR A 145 -8.07 16.15 7.77
C THR A 145 -8.57 17.55 8.12
N LYS A 146 -8.39 18.00 9.35
CA LYS A 146 -8.73 19.38 9.76
C LYS A 146 -8.01 20.43 8.92
N ARG A 147 -6.70 20.28 8.72
CA ARG A 147 -5.89 21.20 7.90
C ARG A 147 -6.34 21.25 6.44
N ASN A 148 -6.93 20.17 5.94
CA ASN A 148 -7.42 20.05 4.57
C ASN A 148 -8.95 20.24 4.47
N HIS A 149 -9.58 20.86 5.48
CA HIS A 149 -11.02 21.14 5.51
C HIS A 149 -11.91 19.89 5.36
N GLY A 150 -11.42 18.75 5.83
CA GLY A 150 -12.13 17.49 5.86
C GLY A 150 -12.32 16.98 7.28
N GLU A 151 -12.91 15.82 7.38
CA GLU A 151 -13.08 15.08 8.63
C GLU A 151 -12.97 13.57 8.40
N MET A 152 -12.67 12.82 9.46
CA MET A 152 -12.50 11.38 9.36
C MET A 152 -13.76 10.65 8.86
N ASN A 153 -14.94 11.18 9.15
CA ASN A 153 -16.22 10.60 8.71
C ASN A 153 -16.59 10.95 7.25
N ASN A 154 -15.73 11.64 6.49
CA ASN A 154 -15.88 11.74 5.02
C ASN A 154 -15.62 10.39 4.32
N ASN A 155 -14.94 9.47 4.99
CA ASN A 155 -14.88 8.07 4.63
C ASN A 155 -15.89 7.29 5.51
N PRO A 156 -16.89 6.58 5.00
CA PRO A 156 -17.00 5.98 3.66
C PRO A 156 -17.42 6.95 2.56
N SER A 157 -16.95 6.64 1.34
CA SER A 157 -17.29 7.38 0.13
C SER A 157 -18.77 7.22 -0.26
N PRO A 158 -19.30 8.06 -1.18
CA PRO A 158 -20.66 7.87 -1.70
C PRO A 158 -20.91 6.45 -2.25
N GLY A 159 -19.95 5.86 -2.94
CA GLY A 159 -20.06 4.48 -3.47
C GLY A 159 -20.11 3.43 -2.36
N ASN A 160 -19.34 3.62 -1.27
CA ASN A 160 -19.43 2.73 -0.11
C ASN A 160 -20.81 2.82 0.58
N LYS A 161 -21.38 4.02 0.65
CA LYS A 161 -22.73 4.24 1.22
C LYS A 161 -23.82 3.62 0.35
N LEU A 162 -23.72 3.73 -0.97
CA LEU A 162 -24.61 3.02 -1.89
C LEU A 162 -24.50 1.50 -1.75
N GLY A 163 -23.32 1.00 -1.41
CA GLY A 163 -23.06 -0.40 -1.09
C GLY A 163 -23.53 -0.83 0.30
N GLY A 164 -24.15 0.05 1.09
CA GLY A 164 -24.78 -0.26 2.37
C GLY A 164 -24.01 0.15 3.63
N LEU A 165 -22.82 0.77 3.49
CA LEU A 165 -22.09 1.32 4.65
C LEU A 165 -22.70 2.65 5.10
N THR A 166 -22.76 2.89 6.41
CA THR A 166 -23.38 4.08 7.01
C THR A 166 -22.35 5.09 7.52
N THR A 167 -21.42 4.67 8.36
CA THR A 167 -20.43 5.53 9.05
C THR A 167 -19.02 5.00 8.90
N ILE A 168 -18.05 5.86 9.22
CA ILE A 168 -16.64 5.43 9.31
C ILE A 168 -16.44 4.34 10.36
N LEU A 169 -17.15 4.38 11.48
CA LEU A 169 -17.01 3.36 12.52
C LEU A 169 -17.42 1.97 12.01
N GLU A 170 -18.56 1.87 11.31
CA GLU A 170 -18.99 0.61 10.70
C GLU A 170 -17.96 0.09 9.70
N LYS A 171 -17.48 0.95 8.82
CA LYS A 171 -16.42 0.61 7.86
C LYS A 171 -15.15 0.14 8.58
N SER A 172 -14.74 0.84 9.63
CA SER A 172 -13.51 0.57 10.37
C SER A 172 -13.56 -0.74 11.17
N LEU A 173 -14.69 -1.06 11.77
CA LEU A 173 -14.89 -2.35 12.44
C LEU A 173 -14.71 -3.52 11.46
N GLY A 174 -15.26 -3.39 10.25
CA GLY A 174 -15.06 -4.37 9.18
C GLY A 174 -13.61 -4.37 8.66
N ALA A 175 -13.00 -3.20 8.47
CA ALA A 175 -11.65 -3.08 7.94
C ALA A 175 -10.58 -3.66 8.89
N ALA A 176 -10.74 -3.48 10.20
CA ALA A 176 -9.83 -4.04 11.20
C ALA A 176 -9.74 -5.58 11.11
N ALA A 177 -10.79 -6.25 10.64
CA ALA A 177 -10.80 -7.69 10.45
C ALA A 177 -9.82 -8.19 9.39
N LYS A 178 -9.40 -7.35 8.42
CA LYS A 178 -8.35 -7.67 7.44
C LYS A 178 -7.01 -8.04 8.10
N GLY A 179 -6.72 -7.44 9.25
CA GLY A 179 -5.50 -7.69 10.00
C GLY A 179 -5.48 -9.00 10.79
N GLY A 180 -6.51 -9.85 10.66
CA GLY A 180 -6.57 -11.14 11.36
C GLY A 180 -6.56 -11.00 12.88
N THR A 181 -5.97 -11.98 13.55
CA THR A 181 -5.95 -12.12 15.02
C THR A 181 -4.58 -12.15 15.65
N THR A 182 -3.50 -12.17 14.85
CA THR A 182 -2.12 -12.18 15.34
C THR A 182 -1.76 -10.88 16.07
N PRO A 183 -0.77 -10.89 16.97
CA PRO A 183 -0.32 -9.67 17.65
C PRO A 183 0.11 -8.58 16.67
N LEU A 184 -0.21 -7.32 17.00
CA LEU A 184 0.35 -6.15 16.31
C LEU A 184 1.80 -5.98 16.77
N THR A 185 2.74 -6.28 15.87
CA THR A 185 4.18 -6.31 16.19
C THR A 185 4.86 -4.97 16.04
N ALA A 186 4.43 -4.16 15.06
CA ALA A 186 5.01 -2.85 14.82
C ALA A 186 4.00 -1.88 14.18
N VAL A 187 4.31 -0.59 14.26
CA VAL A 187 3.62 0.49 13.55
C VAL A 187 4.68 1.38 12.91
N TYR A 188 4.48 1.74 11.66
CA TYR A 188 5.43 2.51 10.85
C TYR A 188 4.87 3.87 10.44
N GLU A 189 5.78 4.80 10.19
CA GLU A 189 5.46 6.07 9.52
C GLU A 189 5.14 5.83 8.04
N TYR A 190 4.49 6.81 7.41
CA TYR A 190 4.29 6.77 5.97
C TYR A 190 5.64 6.83 5.24
N ALA A 191 5.81 5.92 4.26
CA ALA A 191 7.04 5.71 3.51
C ALA A 191 8.25 5.18 4.32
N GLU A 192 8.06 4.85 5.59
CA GLU A 192 9.06 4.15 6.39
C GLU A 192 9.24 2.72 5.90
N LYS A 193 10.48 2.23 5.89
CA LYS A 193 10.76 0.85 5.49
C LYS A 193 10.33 -0.12 6.59
N VAL A 194 9.46 -1.06 6.24
CA VAL A 194 9.04 -2.14 7.14
C VAL A 194 10.17 -3.13 7.31
N THR A 195 10.61 -3.34 8.53
CA THR A 195 11.74 -4.21 8.90
C THR A 195 11.32 -5.39 9.76
N GLU A 196 10.28 -5.24 10.55
CA GLU A 196 9.78 -6.29 11.44
C GLU A 196 8.93 -7.31 10.70
N LYS A 197 8.93 -8.54 11.23
CA LYS A 197 8.04 -9.62 10.77
C LYS A 197 6.77 -9.66 11.62
N GLY A 198 5.67 -10.13 11.01
CA GLY A 198 4.38 -10.26 11.69
C GLY A 198 3.32 -9.32 11.15
N PHE A 199 2.40 -8.87 11.98
CA PHE A 199 1.32 -7.95 11.60
C PHE A 199 1.58 -6.57 12.20
#